data_5165d0b598ac8f89fe0c940fd6f4f27b
#
_entry.id   5165d0b598ac8f89fe0c940fd6f4f27b
#
_cell.length_a   1.000
_cell.length_b   1.000
_cell.length_c   1.000
_cell.angle_alpha   90.00
_cell.angle_beta   90.00
_cell.angle_gamma   90.00
#
_symmetry.space_group_name_H-M   'P 1'
#
loop_
_entity.id
_entity.type
_entity.pdbx_description
1 polymer ?
#
loop_
_entity_poly.entity_id
_entity_poly.type
_entity_poly.pdbx_seq_one_letter_code
_entity_poly.pdbx_strand_id
1 'polypeptide(L)'
;MMHSKKLMLGICLVLLIILIVGYVIMTKINSRSAQIKDTFNQTLKLYPTKNLEDFYDKEGFRDQEFEKGDKGNWIVDSEMVIELKDKKMESRSMVLYINRNTRTTKGNFIVRELWEDSKGYAQSKDTKYPVKMEHNRIIPTKPIADDKLRKEIENFKFFVQYGDFKDINDYKDGDISYNPNVPSYSAKYQLKNDDYNVK
;
A
#
# COMPACT_ATOMS: atom_id res chain seq x y z
N MET A 1 47.50 34.76 30.80
CA MET A 1 46.39 35.33 30.01
C MET A 1 46.30 34.80 28.58
N MET A 2 47.41 34.44 27.93
CA MET A 2 47.44 33.94 26.53
C MET A 2 46.92 32.50 26.38
N HIS A 3 47.09 31.60 27.37
CA HIS A 3 46.62 30.20 27.35
C HIS A 3 45.10 30.08 27.42
N SER A 4 44.43 30.92 28.19
CA SER A 4 42.96 30.95 28.32
C SER A 4 42.26 31.34 27.00
N LYS A 5 42.83 32.30 26.25
CA LYS A 5 42.27 32.70 24.95
C LYS A 5 42.36 31.60 23.88
N LYS A 6 43.49 30.85 23.86
CA LYS A 6 43.67 29.71 22.95
C LYS A 6 42.72 28.54 23.27
N LEU A 7 42.49 28.26 24.55
CA LEU A 7 41.54 27.24 24.99
C LEU A 7 40.11 27.62 24.61
N MET A 8 39.75 28.89 24.82
CA MET A 8 38.40 29.39 24.47
C MET A 8 38.16 29.36 22.96
N LEU A 9 39.18 29.69 22.15
CA LEU A 9 39.10 29.60 20.69
C LEU A 9 38.91 28.15 20.22
N GLY A 10 39.60 27.19 20.84
CA GLY A 10 39.43 25.76 20.54
C GLY A 10 38.05 25.23 20.86
N ILE A 11 37.49 25.65 22.00
CA ILE A 11 36.10 25.26 22.37
C ILE A 11 35.07 25.83 21.37
N CYS A 12 35.22 27.11 20.97
CA CYS A 12 34.34 27.72 19.97
C CYS A 12 34.43 27.01 18.62
N LEU A 13 35.62 26.58 18.20
CA LEU A 13 35.80 25.85 16.94
C LEU A 13 35.11 24.48 16.98
N VAL A 14 35.23 23.74 18.09
CA VAL A 14 34.56 22.44 18.26
C VAL A 14 33.03 22.60 18.24
N LEU A 15 32.50 23.59 18.93
CA LEU A 15 31.06 23.89 18.92
C LEU A 15 30.54 24.23 17.50
N LEU A 16 31.33 25.02 16.75
CA LEU A 16 30.97 25.35 15.36
C LEU A 16 30.93 24.12 14.48
N ILE A 17 31.89 23.20 14.62
CA ILE A 17 31.92 21.94 13.88
C ILE A 17 30.70 21.08 14.23
N ILE A 18 30.33 20.98 15.50
CA ILE A 18 29.14 20.23 15.95
C ILE A 18 27.86 20.82 15.32
N LEU A 19 27.73 22.14 15.29
CA LEU A 19 26.59 22.83 14.67
C LEU A 19 26.50 22.57 13.15
N ILE A 20 27.64 22.62 12.44
CA ILE A 20 27.70 22.36 11.00
C ILE A 20 27.33 20.90 10.72
N VAL A 21 27.87 19.94 11.47
CA VAL A 21 27.56 18.52 11.32
C VAL A 21 26.08 18.26 11.61
N GLY A 22 25.54 18.85 12.68
CA GLY A 22 24.13 18.78 13.03
C GLY A 22 23.23 19.34 11.91
N TYR A 23 23.60 20.48 11.34
CA TYR A 23 22.86 21.08 10.21
C TYR A 23 22.89 20.18 8.96
N VAL A 24 24.04 19.62 8.61
CA VAL A 24 24.18 18.69 7.45
C VAL A 24 23.38 17.41 7.65
N ILE A 25 23.34 16.86 8.86
CA ILE A 25 22.53 15.68 9.18
C ILE A 25 21.04 16.02 9.05
N MET A 26 20.60 17.14 9.62
CA MET A 26 19.22 17.60 9.55
C MET A 26 18.74 17.83 8.10
N THR A 27 19.58 18.48 7.28
CA THR A 27 19.23 18.71 5.86
C THR A 27 19.15 17.42 5.06
N LYS A 28 20.00 16.43 5.33
CA LYS A 28 19.92 15.10 4.71
C LYS A 28 18.66 14.33 5.12
N ILE A 29 18.28 14.38 6.40
CA ILE A 29 17.06 13.73 6.90
C ILE A 29 15.83 14.38 6.26
N ASN A 30 15.75 15.70 6.24
CA ASN A 30 14.64 16.44 5.64
C ASN A 30 14.53 16.19 4.13
N SER A 31 15.66 16.12 3.41
CA SER A 31 15.64 15.81 1.97
C SER A 31 15.16 14.39 1.67
N ARG A 32 15.52 13.40 2.52
CA ARG A 32 15.03 12.02 2.40
C ARG A 32 13.53 11.92 2.71
N SER A 33 13.07 12.58 3.77
CA SER A 33 11.65 12.64 4.11
C SER A 33 10.83 13.24 2.97
N ALA A 34 11.29 14.34 2.38
CA ALA A 34 10.64 14.95 1.24
C ALA A 34 10.60 14.03 0.01
N GLN A 35 11.70 13.33 -0.29
CA GLN A 35 11.77 12.37 -1.38
C GLN A 35 10.82 11.19 -1.18
N ILE A 36 10.72 10.66 0.04
CA ILE A 36 9.78 9.57 0.37
C ILE A 36 8.34 10.04 0.19
N LYS A 37 8.00 11.21 0.74
CA LYS A 37 6.66 11.80 0.60
C LYS A 37 6.30 12.03 -0.87
N ASP A 38 7.23 12.51 -1.68
CA ASP A 38 6.99 12.73 -3.11
C ASP A 38 6.74 11.40 -3.85
N THR A 39 7.55 10.37 -3.56
CA THR A 39 7.38 9.04 -4.14
C THR A 39 6.01 8.44 -3.76
N PHE A 40 5.62 8.53 -2.49
CA PHE A 40 4.29 8.10 -2.06
C PHE A 40 3.18 8.90 -2.73
N ASN A 41 3.30 10.23 -2.80
CA ASN A 41 2.31 11.08 -3.44
C ASN A 41 2.07 10.70 -4.90
N GLN A 42 3.09 10.31 -5.64
CA GLN A 42 2.93 9.85 -7.02
C GLN A 42 2.11 8.55 -7.09
N THR A 43 2.41 7.58 -6.23
CA THR A 43 1.68 6.30 -6.17
C THR A 43 0.26 6.48 -5.64
N LEU A 44 0.10 7.32 -4.63
CA LEU A 44 -1.19 7.54 -3.97
C LEU A 44 -2.20 8.35 -4.82
N LYS A 45 -1.77 8.94 -5.94
CA LYS A 45 -2.69 9.51 -6.95
C LYS A 45 -3.66 8.49 -7.56
N LEU A 46 -3.38 7.20 -7.40
CA LEU A 46 -4.31 6.14 -7.79
C LEU A 46 -5.54 6.07 -6.88
N TYR A 47 -5.48 6.67 -5.68
CA TYR A 47 -6.55 6.63 -4.68
C TYR A 47 -7.28 7.98 -4.57
N PRO A 48 -8.63 7.97 -4.64
CA PRO A 48 -9.47 6.87 -5.07
C PRO A 48 -9.57 6.73 -6.58
N THR A 49 -9.56 5.50 -7.10
CA THR A 49 -10.00 5.18 -8.48
C THR A 49 -11.36 4.51 -8.41
N LYS A 50 -12.43 5.30 -8.43
CA LYS A 50 -13.82 4.83 -8.24
C LYS A 50 -14.28 3.88 -9.35
N ASN A 51 -13.91 4.16 -10.59
CA ASN A 51 -14.19 3.29 -11.73
C ASN A 51 -12.93 2.45 -12.05
N LEU A 52 -13.01 1.14 -11.84
CA LEU A 52 -11.87 0.25 -12.09
C LEU A 52 -11.50 0.14 -13.58
N GLU A 53 -12.39 0.49 -14.50
CA GLU A 53 -12.09 0.52 -15.93
C GLU A 53 -11.12 1.64 -16.30
N ASP A 54 -10.98 2.67 -15.44
CA ASP A 54 -9.97 3.73 -15.61
C ASP A 54 -8.54 3.16 -15.61
N PHE A 55 -8.32 1.97 -15.01
CA PHE A 55 -7.02 1.31 -15.03
C PHE A 55 -6.59 0.85 -16.43
N TYR A 56 -7.49 0.72 -17.39
CA TYR A 56 -7.10 0.43 -18.76
C TYR A 56 -6.23 1.54 -19.37
N ASP A 57 -6.40 2.77 -18.89
CA ASP A 57 -5.74 3.97 -19.43
C ASP A 57 -4.69 4.56 -18.47
N LYS A 58 -4.62 4.07 -17.21
CA LYS A 58 -3.61 4.51 -16.25
C LYS A 58 -2.26 3.86 -16.49
N GLU A 59 -1.20 4.66 -16.50
CA GLU A 59 0.17 4.14 -16.47
C GLU A 59 0.55 3.76 -15.03
N GLY A 60 1.29 2.64 -14.90
CA GLY A 60 1.87 2.17 -13.68
C GLY A 60 3.39 2.25 -13.69
N PHE A 61 3.99 1.98 -12.55
CA PHE A 61 5.42 1.76 -12.45
C PHE A 61 5.79 0.45 -13.15
N ARG A 62 6.87 0.49 -13.94
CA ARG A 62 7.46 -0.67 -14.60
C ARG A 62 8.93 -0.71 -14.28
N ASP A 63 9.41 -1.83 -13.79
CA ASP A 63 10.79 -2.07 -13.40
C ASP A 63 11.60 -2.85 -14.46
N GLN A 64 10.92 -3.27 -15.53
CA GLN A 64 11.50 -4.05 -16.62
C GLN A 64 11.20 -3.41 -17.98
N GLU A 65 12.06 -3.71 -18.96
CA GLU A 65 11.80 -3.39 -20.36
C GLU A 65 10.70 -4.32 -20.90
N PHE A 66 9.69 -3.73 -21.52
CA PHE A 66 8.59 -4.43 -22.18
C PHE A 66 8.72 -4.30 -23.69
N GLU A 67 8.09 -5.21 -24.42
CA GLU A 67 7.98 -5.10 -25.86
C GLU A 67 7.28 -3.77 -26.22
N LYS A 68 7.72 -3.16 -27.33
CA LYS A 68 7.16 -1.90 -27.79
C LYS A 68 5.65 -2.07 -28.06
N GLY A 69 4.86 -1.27 -27.36
CA GLY A 69 3.39 -1.28 -27.47
C GLY A 69 2.67 -2.16 -26.44
N ASP A 70 3.39 -2.96 -25.65
CA ASP A 70 2.78 -3.67 -24.52
C ASP A 70 2.43 -2.67 -23.40
N LYS A 71 1.15 -2.57 -23.08
CA LYS A 71 0.64 -1.72 -22.00
C LYS A 71 0.67 -2.40 -20.63
N GLY A 72 0.91 -3.71 -20.60
CA GLY A 72 0.92 -4.49 -19.36
C GLY A 72 -0.43 -4.71 -18.73
N ASN A 73 -0.40 -5.21 -17.49
CA ASN A 73 -1.57 -5.48 -16.67
C ASN A 73 -1.51 -4.71 -15.36
N TRP A 74 -2.66 -4.30 -14.85
CA TRP A 74 -2.82 -3.99 -13.44
C TRP A 74 -3.29 -5.24 -12.69
N ILE A 75 -2.79 -5.41 -11.48
CA ILE A 75 -3.32 -6.37 -10.52
C ILE A 75 -3.90 -5.55 -9.38
N VAL A 76 -5.20 -5.68 -9.16
CA VAL A 76 -5.89 -5.02 -8.06
C VAL A 76 -6.41 -6.10 -7.14
N ASP A 77 -6.00 -6.06 -5.88
CA ASP A 77 -6.43 -6.99 -4.85
C ASP A 77 -6.85 -6.29 -3.57
N SER A 78 -7.73 -6.92 -2.84
CA SER A 78 -8.11 -6.52 -1.48
C SER A 78 -8.53 -7.76 -0.71
N GLU A 79 -8.09 -7.83 0.53
CA GLU A 79 -8.38 -8.92 1.45
C GLU A 79 -8.92 -8.37 2.76
N MET A 80 -9.90 -9.07 3.32
CA MET A 80 -10.44 -8.84 4.65
C MET A 80 -10.35 -10.14 5.45
N VAL A 81 -9.72 -10.07 6.62
CA VAL A 81 -9.63 -11.21 7.55
C VAL A 81 -10.70 -11.05 8.62
N ILE A 82 -11.46 -12.09 8.85
CA ILE A 82 -12.55 -12.14 9.84
C ILE A 82 -12.21 -13.23 10.84
N GLU A 83 -12.15 -12.87 12.12
CA GLU A 83 -12.07 -13.84 13.19
C GLU A 83 -13.46 -14.41 13.45
N LEU A 84 -13.59 -15.73 13.33
CA LEU A 84 -14.83 -16.46 13.62
C LEU A 84 -14.80 -16.96 15.06
N LYS A 85 -15.94 -17.46 15.55
CA LYS A 85 -16.02 -18.16 16.83
C LYS A 85 -15.10 -19.37 16.80
N ASP A 86 -14.54 -19.74 17.96
CA ASP A 86 -13.67 -20.90 18.15
C ASP A 86 -12.26 -20.78 17.51
N LYS A 87 -11.69 -19.56 17.44
CA LYS A 87 -10.34 -19.28 16.91
C LYS A 87 -10.15 -19.71 15.43
N LYS A 88 -11.21 -19.96 14.72
CA LYS A 88 -11.18 -20.10 13.28
C LYS A 88 -11.13 -18.73 12.65
N MET A 89 -10.32 -18.58 11.64
CA MET A 89 -10.24 -17.36 10.85
C MET A 89 -10.72 -17.65 9.43
N GLU A 90 -11.39 -16.67 8.84
CA GLU A 90 -11.74 -16.70 7.43
C GLU A 90 -11.23 -15.43 6.78
N SER A 91 -10.58 -15.56 5.63
CA SER A 91 -10.29 -14.40 4.81
C SER A 91 -11.16 -14.42 3.56
N ARG A 92 -11.57 -13.22 3.15
CA ARG A 92 -12.34 -12.96 1.93
C ARG A 92 -11.59 -11.95 1.11
N SER A 93 -11.15 -12.37 -0.06
CA SER A 93 -10.34 -11.55 -0.93
C SER A 93 -10.84 -11.59 -2.36
N MET A 94 -10.53 -10.54 -3.11
CA MET A 94 -10.73 -10.53 -4.55
C MET A 94 -9.47 -10.02 -5.22
N VAL A 95 -9.04 -10.73 -6.25
CA VAL A 95 -7.97 -10.30 -7.16
C VAL A 95 -8.52 -10.14 -8.56
N LEU A 96 -8.24 -9.00 -9.19
CA LEU A 96 -8.55 -8.73 -10.59
C LEU A 96 -7.25 -8.51 -11.37
N TYR A 97 -7.20 -9.12 -12.54
CA TYR A 97 -6.16 -8.91 -13.56
C TYR A 97 -6.76 -8.07 -14.68
N ILE A 98 -6.37 -6.80 -14.73
CA ILE A 98 -6.89 -5.80 -15.68
C ILE A 98 -5.89 -5.70 -16.84
N ASN A 99 -6.21 -6.35 -17.95
CA ASN A 99 -5.36 -6.35 -19.15
C ASN A 99 -5.60 -5.07 -19.96
N ARG A 100 -4.57 -4.23 -20.04
CA ARG A 100 -4.63 -2.93 -20.71
C ARG A 100 -4.58 -3.05 -22.23
N ASN A 101 -3.95 -4.12 -22.75
CA ASN A 101 -3.84 -4.34 -24.20
C ASN A 101 -5.19 -4.75 -24.81
N THR A 102 -5.89 -5.67 -24.13
CA THR A 102 -7.18 -6.20 -24.59
C THR A 102 -8.38 -5.46 -24.00
N ARG A 103 -8.16 -4.59 -22.99
CA ARG A 103 -9.21 -3.93 -22.21
C ARG A 103 -10.21 -4.91 -21.62
N THR A 104 -9.69 -6.01 -21.08
CA THR A 104 -10.49 -7.06 -20.43
C THR A 104 -10.03 -7.26 -19.00
N THR A 105 -10.96 -7.58 -18.12
CA THR A 105 -10.69 -7.86 -16.72
C THR A 105 -11.29 -9.17 -16.30
N LYS A 106 -10.49 -10.00 -15.65
CA LYS A 106 -10.90 -11.28 -15.05
C LYS A 106 -10.17 -11.47 -13.72
N GLY A 107 -10.70 -12.33 -12.87
CA GLY A 107 -10.10 -12.59 -11.58
C GLY A 107 -10.82 -13.67 -10.79
N ASN A 108 -10.59 -13.66 -9.49
CA ASN A 108 -11.24 -14.59 -8.59
C ASN A 108 -11.61 -13.87 -7.28
N PHE A 109 -12.80 -14.17 -6.77
CA PHE A 109 -13.12 -14.01 -5.37
C PHE A 109 -12.71 -15.28 -4.64
N ILE A 110 -12.04 -15.15 -3.49
CA ILE A 110 -11.44 -16.27 -2.76
C ILE A 110 -11.94 -16.22 -1.32
N VAL A 111 -12.53 -17.31 -0.88
CA VAL A 111 -12.80 -17.57 0.54
C VAL A 111 -11.73 -18.53 1.03
N ARG A 112 -10.93 -18.09 1.98
CA ARG A 112 -9.90 -18.90 2.62
C ARG A 112 -10.28 -19.18 4.06
N GLU A 113 -10.44 -20.45 4.37
CA GLU A 113 -10.58 -20.94 5.75
C GLU A 113 -9.19 -21.20 6.34
N LEU A 114 -8.95 -20.73 7.56
CA LEU A 114 -7.70 -20.87 8.29
C LEU A 114 -7.98 -21.53 9.64
N TRP A 115 -7.23 -22.57 9.98
CA TRP A 115 -7.36 -23.26 11.26
C TRP A 115 -6.03 -23.89 11.68
N GLU A 116 -5.93 -24.29 12.93
CA GLU A 116 -4.84 -25.11 13.41
C GLU A 116 -5.29 -26.58 13.48
N ASP A 117 -4.43 -27.49 13.05
CA ASP A 117 -4.69 -28.92 13.21
C ASP A 117 -4.44 -29.38 14.67
N SER A 118 -4.70 -30.66 14.94
CA SER A 118 -4.54 -31.25 16.29
C SER A 118 -3.09 -31.20 16.81
N LYS A 119 -2.11 -30.91 15.97
CA LYS A 119 -0.69 -30.76 16.31
C LYS A 119 -0.25 -29.33 16.43
N GLY A 120 -1.17 -28.34 16.23
CA GLY A 120 -0.88 -26.92 16.27
C GLY A 120 -0.28 -26.36 14.98
N TYR A 121 -0.34 -27.09 13.87
CA TYR A 121 0.12 -26.57 12.58
C TYR A 121 -0.99 -25.81 11.86
N ALA A 122 -0.64 -24.63 11.33
CA ALA A 122 -1.55 -23.82 10.53
C ALA A 122 -1.94 -24.56 9.23
N GLN A 123 -3.21 -24.63 8.98
CA GLN A 123 -3.83 -25.20 7.78
C GLN A 123 -4.68 -24.15 7.08
N SER A 124 -4.85 -24.28 5.76
CA SER A 124 -5.74 -23.43 5.00
C SER A 124 -6.44 -24.18 3.87
N LYS A 125 -7.62 -23.70 3.51
CA LYS A 125 -8.37 -24.19 2.36
C LYS A 125 -8.97 -23.02 1.60
N ASP A 126 -8.66 -22.95 0.31
CA ASP A 126 -9.17 -21.93 -0.59
C ASP A 126 -10.35 -22.44 -1.40
N THR A 127 -11.44 -21.66 -1.44
CA THR A 127 -12.53 -21.81 -2.38
C THR A 127 -12.55 -20.61 -3.32
N LYS A 128 -12.41 -20.86 -4.64
CA LYS A 128 -12.27 -19.80 -5.65
C LYS A 128 -13.52 -19.68 -6.50
N TYR A 129 -14.01 -18.45 -6.64
CA TYR A 129 -15.16 -18.09 -7.48
C TYR A 129 -14.65 -17.20 -8.61
N PRO A 130 -14.55 -17.72 -9.86
CA PRO A 130 -14.04 -16.94 -10.97
C PRO A 130 -15.01 -15.82 -11.35
N VAL A 131 -14.45 -14.64 -11.61
CA VAL A 131 -15.20 -13.43 -11.94
C VAL A 131 -14.61 -12.76 -13.19
N LYS A 132 -15.44 -11.93 -13.84
CA LYS A 132 -15.05 -10.93 -14.81
C LYS A 132 -15.56 -9.56 -14.40
N MET A 133 -15.05 -8.50 -15.01
CA MET A 133 -15.59 -7.15 -14.85
C MET A 133 -16.07 -6.62 -16.20
N GLU A 134 -17.26 -6.05 -16.22
CA GLU A 134 -17.85 -5.36 -17.36
C GLU A 134 -18.61 -4.13 -16.87
N HIS A 135 -18.39 -2.99 -17.47
CA HIS A 135 -19.03 -1.72 -17.10
C HIS A 135 -18.88 -1.40 -15.61
N ASN A 136 -17.66 -1.58 -15.11
CA ASN A 136 -17.30 -1.39 -13.68
C ASN A 136 -18.13 -2.29 -12.71
N ARG A 137 -18.67 -3.39 -13.18
CA ARG A 137 -19.45 -4.36 -12.39
C ARG A 137 -18.74 -5.70 -12.35
N ILE A 138 -18.61 -6.25 -11.16
CA ILE A 138 -18.08 -7.61 -10.96
C ILE A 138 -19.18 -8.61 -11.24
N ILE A 139 -18.89 -9.61 -12.09
CA ILE A 139 -19.84 -10.61 -12.53
C ILE A 139 -19.22 -12.01 -12.33
N PRO A 140 -19.81 -12.87 -11.48
CA PRO A 140 -19.41 -14.27 -11.41
C PRO A 140 -19.54 -14.95 -12.78
N THR A 141 -18.53 -15.72 -13.18
CA THR A 141 -18.55 -16.44 -14.48
C THR A 141 -19.17 -17.83 -14.40
N LYS A 142 -19.47 -18.29 -13.17
CA LYS A 142 -20.17 -19.55 -12.89
C LYS A 142 -21.34 -19.28 -11.95
N PRO A 143 -22.42 -20.07 -12.03
CA PRO A 143 -23.53 -19.94 -11.09
C PRO A 143 -23.08 -20.13 -9.64
N ILE A 144 -23.58 -19.28 -8.75
CA ILE A 144 -23.37 -19.35 -7.29
C ILE A 144 -24.75 -19.58 -6.66
N ALA A 145 -24.91 -20.72 -5.99
CA ALA A 145 -26.19 -21.10 -5.39
C ALA A 145 -26.53 -20.28 -4.14
N ASP A 146 -25.52 -19.82 -3.41
CA ASP A 146 -25.69 -18.94 -2.24
C ASP A 146 -25.88 -17.48 -2.72
N ASP A 147 -27.11 -17.00 -2.60
CA ASP A 147 -27.47 -15.62 -2.98
C ASP A 147 -26.74 -14.55 -2.17
N LYS A 148 -26.43 -14.82 -0.89
CA LYS A 148 -25.70 -13.88 -0.04
C LYS A 148 -24.25 -13.73 -0.54
N LEU A 149 -23.59 -14.84 -0.79
CA LEU A 149 -22.24 -14.86 -1.33
C LEU A 149 -22.18 -14.22 -2.73
N ARG A 150 -23.16 -14.52 -3.59
CA ARG A 150 -23.26 -13.90 -4.92
C ARG A 150 -23.35 -12.38 -4.82
N LYS A 151 -24.21 -11.84 -3.97
CA LYS A 151 -24.36 -10.40 -3.73
C LYS A 151 -23.09 -9.78 -3.15
N GLU A 152 -22.41 -10.49 -2.26
CA GLU A 152 -21.13 -10.05 -1.70
C GLU A 152 -20.08 -9.88 -2.80
N ILE A 153 -19.95 -10.86 -3.70
CA ILE A 153 -19.02 -10.81 -4.83
C ILE A 153 -19.38 -9.65 -5.78
N GLU A 154 -20.65 -9.52 -6.16
CA GLU A 154 -21.12 -8.48 -7.08
C GLU A 154 -20.94 -7.05 -6.52
N ASN A 155 -21.02 -6.90 -5.20
CA ASN A 155 -20.87 -5.61 -4.50
C ASN A 155 -19.49 -5.38 -3.88
N PHE A 156 -18.54 -6.28 -4.15
CA PHE A 156 -17.19 -6.14 -3.57
C PHE A 156 -16.55 -4.80 -3.96
N LYS A 157 -15.91 -4.17 -2.98
CA LYS A 157 -15.20 -2.89 -3.17
C LYS A 157 -13.73 -3.06 -2.84
N PHE A 158 -12.89 -2.67 -3.76
CA PHE A 158 -11.45 -2.63 -3.54
C PHE A 158 -11.07 -1.37 -2.78
N PHE A 159 -10.07 -1.48 -1.92
CA PHE A 159 -9.57 -0.34 -1.17
C PHE A 159 -9.18 0.84 -2.07
N VAL A 160 -8.65 0.57 -3.26
CA VAL A 160 -8.30 1.61 -4.25
C VAL A 160 -9.52 2.43 -4.70
N GLN A 161 -10.75 1.95 -4.53
CA GLN A 161 -11.95 2.66 -4.95
C GLN A 161 -12.42 3.71 -3.92
N TYR A 162 -12.03 3.57 -2.64
CA TYR A 162 -12.50 4.44 -1.55
C TYR A 162 -11.40 4.99 -0.65
N GLY A 163 -10.20 4.39 -0.60
CA GLY A 163 -9.08 4.94 0.15
C GLY A 163 -8.74 6.37 -0.32
N ASP A 164 -8.52 7.28 0.60
CA ASP A 164 -8.16 8.68 0.29
C ASP A 164 -6.90 9.07 1.07
N PHE A 165 -5.89 9.55 0.36
CA PHE A 165 -4.58 9.91 0.91
C PHE A 165 -4.22 11.37 0.62
N LYS A 166 -5.21 12.23 0.32
CA LYS A 166 -4.98 13.65 0.01
C LYS A 166 -4.22 14.37 1.10
N ASP A 167 -4.52 14.01 2.35
CA ASP A 167 -4.02 14.70 3.54
C ASP A 167 -2.75 14.06 4.11
N ILE A 168 -2.10 13.14 3.36
CA ILE A 168 -0.90 12.43 3.86
C ILE A 168 0.24 13.39 4.24
N ASN A 169 0.31 14.57 3.60
CA ASN A 169 1.30 15.59 3.92
C ASN A 169 1.01 16.31 5.23
N ASP A 170 -0.26 16.31 5.67
CA ASP A 170 -0.72 16.97 6.89
C ASP A 170 -0.55 16.05 8.11
N TYR A 171 -0.34 14.75 7.89
CA TYR A 171 0.02 13.84 8.97
C TYR A 171 1.37 14.24 9.54
N LYS A 172 1.41 14.40 10.88
CA LYS A 172 2.65 14.69 11.59
C LYS A 172 3.67 13.60 11.28
N ASP A 173 4.91 14.02 11.14
CA ASP A 173 6.03 13.17 10.79
C ASP A 173 6.01 11.92 11.65
N GLY A 174 5.68 10.83 11.02
CA GLY A 174 5.79 9.51 11.59
C GLY A 174 7.24 9.05 11.55
N ASP A 175 7.45 7.84 12.01
CA ASP A 175 8.74 7.18 11.96
C ASP A 175 9.04 6.83 10.49
N ILE A 176 9.98 7.59 9.89
CA ILE A 176 10.39 7.39 8.49
C ILE A 176 11.73 6.68 8.49
N SER A 177 11.79 5.52 7.83
CA SER A 177 13.02 4.73 7.71
C SER A 177 13.31 4.32 6.27
N TYR A 178 14.60 4.17 5.99
CA TYR A 178 15.10 3.66 4.72
C TYR A 178 16.03 2.49 4.99
N ASN A 179 15.79 1.36 4.33
CA ASN A 179 16.69 0.21 4.36
C ASN A 179 17.56 0.19 3.08
N PRO A 180 18.86 0.49 3.17
CA PRO A 180 19.75 0.52 2.00
C PRO A 180 20.09 -0.87 1.46
N ASN A 181 19.97 -1.93 2.24
CA ASN A 181 20.29 -3.30 1.83
C ASN A 181 19.21 -3.91 0.92
N VAL A 182 17.96 -3.49 1.15
CA VAL A 182 16.82 -3.78 0.30
C VAL A 182 16.17 -2.42 0.08
N PRO A 183 16.43 -1.73 -1.04
CA PRO A 183 15.99 -0.35 -1.23
C PRO A 183 14.48 -0.22 -1.00
N SER A 184 14.12 0.08 0.24
CA SER A 184 12.72 0.20 0.66
C SER A 184 12.56 1.37 1.62
N TYR A 185 11.45 2.06 1.50
CA TYR A 185 11.07 3.16 2.36
C TYR A 185 9.88 2.75 3.23
N SER A 186 9.91 3.15 4.49
CA SER A 186 8.80 2.95 5.41
C SER A 186 8.44 4.26 6.08
N ALA A 187 7.15 4.56 6.14
CA ALA A 187 6.63 5.69 6.89
C ALA A 187 5.45 5.21 7.75
N LYS A 188 5.50 5.48 9.06
CA LYS A 188 4.43 5.17 10.01
C LYS A 188 3.79 6.47 10.47
N TYR A 189 2.50 6.59 10.30
CA TYR A 189 1.72 7.73 10.77
C TYR A 189 0.74 7.29 11.84
N GLN A 190 0.55 8.13 12.84
CA GLN A 190 -0.50 7.91 13.84
C GLN A 190 -1.78 8.57 13.35
N LEU A 191 -2.74 7.75 12.97
CA LEU A 191 -4.06 8.21 12.55
C LEU A 191 -4.94 8.48 13.78
N LYS A 192 -5.92 9.37 13.61
CA LYS A 192 -6.96 9.65 14.59
C LYS A 192 -8.27 9.00 14.12
N ASN A 193 -9.21 8.81 15.06
CA ASN A 193 -10.51 8.19 14.77
C ASN A 193 -11.38 9.00 13.79
N ASP A 194 -11.07 10.28 13.56
CA ASP A 194 -11.77 11.16 12.62
C ASP A 194 -11.11 11.19 11.23
N ASP A 195 -9.93 10.57 11.07
CA ASP A 195 -9.28 10.46 9.76
C ASP A 195 -10.13 9.65 8.79
N TYR A 196 -10.17 10.08 7.53
CA TYR A 196 -11.05 9.50 6.51
C TYR A 196 -10.82 7.99 6.30
N ASN A 197 -9.58 7.53 6.36
CA ASN A 197 -9.23 6.12 6.14
C ASN A 197 -9.42 5.22 7.38
N VAL A 198 -9.90 5.77 8.50
CA VAL A 198 -10.20 5.05 9.76
C VAL A 198 -11.71 4.82 9.92
N LYS A 199 -12.53 5.57 9.22
CA LYS A 199 -14.00 5.43 9.18
C LYS A 199 -14.39 4.41 8.13
#